data_b64180c587175046d2c2aac275f28f37
#
_entry.id   b64180c587175046d2c2aac275f28f37
#
_cell.length_a   1.000
_cell.length_b   1.000
_cell.length_c   1.000
_cell.angle_alpha   90.00
_cell.angle_beta   90.00
_cell.angle_gamma   90.00
#
_symmetry.space_group_name_H-M   'P 1'
#
loop_
_entity.id
_entity.type
_entity.pdbx_description
1 polymer ?
#
loop_
_entity_poly.entity_id
_entity_poly.type
_entity_poly.pdbx_seq_one_letter_code
_entity_poly.pdbx_strand_id
1 'polypeptide(L)'
;MKVGIIGAGTMGQGIAKAFAQVDGFEVALCDIKQEWAEGGKAKIVKGYARLVEKGKMTQEAVDAIVAKITPGLKEDLCADCDLIVEAAFENMEVKKTTFGELDKICKPECVFASNTSSLSITEIGNGLTRPMVGMHFFNPAPVMKLVEVIAGLNTKPEDVEAVKKISEEIGKTPVQVNEAAGFVVNRILVPMINEAAFILSLIHISEPTR
;
A
#
# COMPACT_ATOMS: atom_id res chain seq x y z
N MET A 1 6.21 16.11 -1.91
CA MET A 1 6.75 14.74 -1.80
C MET A 1 6.19 13.91 -2.93
N LYS A 2 7.03 13.17 -3.67
CA LYS A 2 6.59 12.29 -4.75
C LYS A 2 6.62 10.83 -4.29
N VAL A 3 5.49 10.13 -4.44
CA VAL A 3 5.32 8.75 -3.98
C VAL A 3 5.04 7.85 -5.17
N GLY A 4 5.88 6.84 -5.36
CA GLY A 4 5.67 5.78 -6.35
C GLY A 4 4.86 4.64 -5.75
N ILE A 5 3.72 4.33 -6.34
CA ILE A 5 2.89 3.18 -5.96
C ILE A 5 3.05 2.11 -7.04
N ILE A 6 3.61 0.97 -6.67
CA ILE A 6 3.89 -0.12 -7.61
C ILE A 6 2.81 -1.19 -7.50
N GLY A 7 2.07 -1.36 -8.59
CA GLY A 7 0.87 -2.18 -8.66
C GLY A 7 -0.40 -1.33 -8.65
N ALA A 8 -1.09 -1.23 -9.79
CA ALA A 8 -2.34 -0.47 -9.96
C ALA A 8 -3.61 -1.31 -9.67
N GLY A 9 -3.46 -2.37 -8.86
CA GLY A 9 -4.54 -3.21 -8.36
C GLY A 9 -5.39 -2.54 -7.27
N THR A 10 -6.22 -3.31 -6.59
CA THR A 10 -7.15 -2.79 -5.55
C THR A 10 -6.42 -2.02 -4.45
N MET A 11 -5.34 -2.58 -3.91
CA MET A 11 -4.59 -1.93 -2.84
C MET A 11 -3.84 -0.70 -3.34
N GLY A 12 -3.12 -0.81 -4.48
CA GLY A 12 -2.39 0.34 -5.04
C GLY A 12 -3.29 1.52 -5.39
N GLN A 13 -4.47 1.28 -5.97
CA GLN A 13 -5.48 2.32 -6.19
C GLN A 13 -5.94 2.97 -4.88
N GLY A 14 -6.15 2.16 -3.85
CA GLY A 14 -6.52 2.64 -2.52
C GLY A 14 -5.43 3.48 -1.87
N ILE A 15 -4.19 3.02 -1.91
CA ILE A 15 -3.02 3.72 -1.38
C ILE A 15 -2.78 5.02 -2.16
N ALA A 16 -2.84 4.97 -3.50
CA ALA A 16 -2.73 6.16 -4.34
C ALA A 16 -3.75 7.25 -3.97
N LYS A 17 -5.01 6.85 -3.71
CA LYS A 17 -6.04 7.78 -3.23
C LYS A 17 -5.72 8.37 -1.85
N ALA A 18 -5.20 7.55 -0.92
CA ALA A 18 -4.87 8.01 0.42
C ALA A 18 -3.80 9.12 0.38
N PHE A 19 -2.78 8.99 -0.47
CA PHE A 19 -1.77 10.03 -0.67
C PHE A 19 -2.30 11.23 -1.45
N ALA A 20 -2.98 11.02 -2.58
CA ALA A 20 -3.44 12.10 -3.45
C ALA A 20 -4.49 13.01 -2.80
N GLN A 21 -5.23 12.53 -1.79
CA GLN A 21 -6.21 13.33 -1.03
C GLN A 21 -5.55 14.38 -0.13
N VAL A 22 -4.27 14.27 0.14
CA VAL A 22 -3.53 15.20 1.01
C VAL A 22 -2.68 16.13 0.14
N ASP A 23 -2.60 17.40 0.55
CA ASP A 23 -1.76 18.37 -0.13
C ASP A 23 -0.29 18.11 0.15
N GLY A 24 0.56 18.47 -0.82
CA GLY A 24 2.00 18.22 -0.73
C GLY A 24 2.45 16.86 -1.24
N PHE A 25 1.53 15.98 -1.68
CA PHE A 25 1.86 14.70 -2.30
C PHE A 25 1.51 14.66 -3.78
N GLU A 26 2.42 14.08 -4.57
CA GLU A 26 2.23 13.65 -5.95
C GLU A 26 2.39 12.14 -6.02
N VAL A 27 1.61 11.48 -6.87
CA VAL A 27 1.57 10.01 -6.94
C VAL A 27 1.91 9.54 -8.35
N ALA A 28 2.97 8.75 -8.48
CA ALA A 28 3.25 7.93 -9.64
C ALA A 28 2.58 6.56 -9.43
N LEU A 29 1.49 6.30 -10.15
CA LEU A 29 0.80 5.00 -10.08
C LEU A 29 1.33 4.10 -11.18
N CYS A 30 2.18 3.14 -10.82
CA CYS A 30 2.92 2.30 -11.74
C CYS A 30 2.40 0.87 -11.80
N ASP A 31 2.50 0.27 -12.98
CA ASP A 31 2.28 -1.16 -13.18
C ASP A 31 3.26 -1.69 -14.23
N ILE A 32 3.30 -3.01 -14.46
CA ILE A 32 4.18 -3.64 -15.46
C ILE A 32 3.82 -3.30 -16.90
N LYS A 33 2.61 -2.77 -17.13
CA LYS A 33 2.14 -2.26 -18.42
C LYS A 33 1.48 -0.90 -18.23
N GLN A 34 1.75 0.00 -19.17
CA GLN A 34 1.15 1.34 -19.21
C GLN A 34 -0.38 1.27 -19.12
N GLU A 35 -1.00 0.38 -19.89
CA GLU A 35 -2.46 0.19 -19.94
C GLU A 35 -3.05 -0.21 -18.58
N TRP A 36 -2.29 -0.95 -17.75
CA TRP A 36 -2.75 -1.38 -16.44
C TRP A 36 -2.68 -0.23 -15.43
N ALA A 37 -1.64 0.58 -15.50
CA ALA A 37 -1.53 1.79 -14.70
C ALA A 37 -2.65 2.79 -15.04
N GLU A 38 -2.91 3.03 -16.33
CA GLU A 38 -4.01 3.87 -16.82
C GLU A 38 -5.37 3.32 -16.41
N GLY A 39 -5.57 2.00 -16.55
CA GLY A 39 -6.77 1.30 -16.09
C GLY A 39 -7.00 1.44 -14.59
N GLY A 40 -5.93 1.44 -13.79
CA GLY A 40 -5.97 1.72 -12.36
C GLY A 40 -6.44 3.15 -12.07
N LYS A 41 -5.85 4.14 -12.74
CA LYS A 41 -6.29 5.54 -12.62
C LYS A 41 -7.76 5.71 -13.07
N ALA A 42 -8.16 5.09 -14.16
CA ALA A 42 -9.55 5.16 -14.64
C ALA A 42 -10.55 4.61 -13.61
N LYS A 43 -10.20 3.53 -12.90
CA LYS A 43 -11.02 2.99 -11.80
C LYS A 43 -11.09 3.95 -10.61
N ILE A 44 -10.01 4.65 -10.28
CA ILE A 44 -10.00 5.70 -9.25
C ILE A 44 -10.99 6.81 -9.64
N VAL A 45 -10.90 7.33 -10.86
CA VAL A 45 -11.80 8.36 -11.39
C VAL A 45 -13.27 7.91 -11.31
N LYS A 46 -13.56 6.70 -11.79
CA LYS A 46 -14.92 6.12 -11.72
C LYS A 46 -15.43 5.99 -10.28
N GLY A 47 -14.53 5.67 -9.34
CA GLY A 47 -14.87 5.61 -7.92
C GLY A 47 -15.26 6.97 -7.35
N TYR A 48 -14.52 8.02 -7.73
CA TYR A 48 -14.83 9.40 -7.31
C TYR A 48 -16.10 9.95 -7.98
N ALA A 49 -16.34 9.65 -9.26
CA ALA A 49 -17.57 10.07 -9.95
C ALA A 49 -18.83 9.66 -9.18
N ARG A 50 -18.83 8.44 -8.63
CA ARG A 50 -19.94 7.96 -7.77
C ARG A 50 -20.11 8.76 -6.47
N LEU A 51 -19.03 9.36 -5.94
CA LEU A 51 -19.11 10.22 -4.77
C LEU A 51 -19.67 11.60 -5.11
N VAL A 52 -19.34 12.10 -6.30
CA VAL A 52 -19.91 13.35 -6.84
C VAL A 52 -21.41 13.17 -7.09
N GLU A 53 -21.83 12.08 -7.77
CA GLU A 53 -23.24 11.74 -8.01
C GLU A 53 -24.06 11.66 -6.71
N LYS A 54 -23.42 11.20 -5.61
CA LYS A 54 -24.04 11.12 -4.28
C LYS A 54 -23.96 12.42 -3.47
N GLY A 55 -23.42 13.50 -4.04
CA GLY A 55 -23.24 14.79 -3.36
C GLY A 55 -22.23 14.74 -2.19
N LYS A 56 -21.35 13.74 -2.15
CA LYS A 56 -20.33 13.59 -1.08
C LYS A 56 -19.05 14.33 -1.37
N MET A 57 -18.79 14.68 -2.63
CA MET A 57 -17.64 15.46 -3.08
C MET A 57 -18.07 16.37 -4.23
N THR A 58 -17.36 17.49 -4.40
CA THR A 58 -17.51 18.35 -5.58
C THR A 58 -16.62 17.84 -6.72
N GLN A 59 -16.97 18.18 -7.97
CA GLN A 59 -16.18 17.77 -9.13
C GLN A 59 -14.78 18.43 -9.07
N GLU A 60 -14.70 19.69 -8.67
CA GLU A 60 -13.44 20.43 -8.56
C GLU A 60 -12.47 19.76 -7.56
N ALA A 61 -13.00 19.28 -6.42
CA ALA A 61 -12.19 18.56 -5.43
C ALA A 61 -11.66 17.22 -6.00
N VAL A 62 -12.49 16.52 -6.75
CA VAL A 62 -12.09 15.28 -7.42
C VAL A 62 -11.02 15.54 -8.48
N ASP A 63 -11.22 16.56 -9.32
CA ASP A 63 -10.27 16.91 -10.38
C ASP A 63 -8.90 17.28 -9.80
N ALA A 64 -8.87 18.02 -8.69
CA ALA A 64 -7.64 18.36 -7.98
C ALA A 64 -6.91 17.11 -7.43
N ILE A 65 -7.64 16.14 -6.89
CA ILE A 65 -7.05 14.87 -6.40
C ILE A 65 -6.51 14.04 -7.57
N VAL A 66 -7.31 13.86 -8.62
CA VAL A 66 -6.95 13.03 -9.79
C VAL A 66 -5.77 13.61 -10.56
N ALA A 67 -5.65 14.95 -10.60
CA ALA A 67 -4.51 15.64 -11.23
C ALA A 67 -3.16 15.28 -10.58
N LYS A 68 -3.15 14.95 -9.28
CA LYS A 68 -1.94 14.55 -8.54
C LYS A 68 -1.49 13.11 -8.86
N ILE A 69 -2.29 12.31 -9.59
CA ILE A 69 -1.98 10.91 -9.90
C ILE A 69 -1.54 10.78 -11.36
N THR A 70 -0.29 10.40 -11.58
CA THR A 70 0.27 10.14 -12.90
C THR A 70 0.42 8.64 -13.10
N PRO A 71 -0.30 8.00 -14.04
CA PRO A 71 -0.14 6.59 -14.34
C PRO A 71 1.03 6.36 -15.31
N GLY A 72 1.79 5.28 -15.15
CA GLY A 72 2.88 4.97 -16.06
C GLY A 72 3.72 3.77 -15.67
N LEU A 73 4.90 3.67 -16.26
CA LEU A 73 5.89 2.66 -15.94
C LEU A 73 6.83 3.17 -14.84
N LYS A 74 7.35 2.29 -14.02
CA LYS A 74 8.27 2.65 -12.93
C LYS A 74 9.58 3.25 -13.46
N GLU A 75 10.02 2.78 -14.64
CA GLU A 75 11.22 3.27 -15.32
C GLU A 75 11.12 4.76 -15.68
N ASP A 76 9.92 5.20 -16.01
CA ASP A 76 9.66 6.58 -16.45
C ASP A 76 9.36 7.53 -15.29
N LEU A 77 8.80 7.02 -14.19
CA LEU A 77 8.20 7.86 -13.16
C LEU A 77 8.87 7.81 -11.79
N CYS A 78 9.69 6.75 -11.50
CA CYS A 78 10.15 6.53 -10.12
C CYS A 78 11.53 7.09 -9.80
N ALA A 79 12.28 7.63 -10.77
CA ALA A 79 13.65 8.08 -10.57
C ALA A 79 13.78 9.17 -9.47
N ASP A 80 12.83 10.08 -9.38
CA ASP A 80 12.79 11.21 -8.44
C ASP A 80 11.83 10.99 -7.25
N CYS A 81 11.27 9.78 -7.08
CA CYS A 81 10.41 9.47 -5.95
C CYS A 81 11.15 9.56 -4.60
N ASP A 82 10.45 10.05 -3.59
CA ASP A 82 10.90 10.12 -2.20
C ASP A 82 10.56 8.85 -1.43
N LEU A 83 9.47 8.20 -1.80
CA LEU A 83 8.95 6.96 -1.22
C LEU A 83 8.43 6.06 -2.33
N ILE A 84 8.74 4.79 -2.25
CA ILE A 84 8.07 3.72 -3.01
C ILE A 84 7.21 2.91 -2.06
N VAL A 85 5.95 2.71 -2.41
CA VAL A 85 5.05 1.74 -1.73
C VAL A 85 4.69 0.65 -2.74
N GLU A 86 5.23 -0.53 -2.55
CA GLU A 86 4.94 -1.67 -3.42
C GLU A 86 3.66 -2.37 -2.94
N ALA A 87 2.70 -2.55 -3.85
CA ALA A 87 1.42 -3.20 -3.67
C ALA A 87 1.09 -4.14 -4.85
N ALA A 88 2.13 -4.78 -5.40
CA ALA A 88 2.05 -5.75 -6.49
C ALA A 88 1.59 -7.12 -5.97
N PHE A 89 1.71 -8.15 -6.82
CA PHE A 89 1.29 -9.50 -6.49
C PHE A 89 2.05 -10.06 -5.27
N GLU A 90 1.36 -10.79 -4.38
CA GLU A 90 1.92 -11.33 -3.12
C GLU A 90 2.79 -12.57 -3.42
N ASN A 91 3.97 -12.33 -3.96
CA ASN A 91 4.97 -13.33 -4.30
C ASN A 91 6.37 -12.78 -4.05
N MET A 92 7.21 -13.55 -3.35
CA MET A 92 8.55 -13.13 -2.92
C MET A 92 9.45 -12.75 -4.11
N GLU A 93 9.50 -13.58 -5.14
CA GLU A 93 10.36 -13.35 -6.31
C GLU A 93 9.92 -12.12 -7.11
N VAL A 94 8.61 -11.91 -7.24
CA VAL A 94 8.06 -10.70 -7.88
C VAL A 94 8.50 -9.46 -7.11
N LYS A 95 8.38 -9.45 -5.78
CA LYS A 95 8.77 -8.30 -4.95
C LYS A 95 10.28 -8.06 -4.98
N LYS A 96 11.10 -9.10 -4.85
CA LYS A 96 12.57 -8.99 -4.96
C LYS A 96 13.01 -8.43 -6.31
N THR A 97 12.45 -8.95 -7.40
CA THR A 97 12.74 -8.45 -8.75
C THR A 97 12.35 -6.99 -8.89
N THR A 98 11.13 -6.65 -8.48
CA THR A 98 10.62 -5.27 -8.54
C THR A 98 11.50 -4.30 -7.78
N PHE A 99 11.88 -4.61 -6.54
CA PHE A 99 12.75 -3.74 -5.75
C PHE A 99 14.19 -3.72 -6.27
N GLY A 100 14.71 -4.83 -6.78
CA GLY A 100 16.03 -4.86 -7.41
C GLY A 100 16.14 -4.00 -8.69
N GLU A 101 15.04 -3.83 -9.42
CA GLU A 101 14.94 -2.89 -10.54
C GLU A 101 14.83 -1.45 -10.04
N LEU A 102 13.95 -1.19 -9.05
CA LEU A 102 13.77 0.13 -8.45
C LEU A 102 15.04 0.65 -7.76
N ASP A 103 15.85 -0.23 -7.19
CA ASP A 103 17.12 0.12 -6.54
C ASP A 103 18.14 0.76 -7.51
N LYS A 104 18.00 0.44 -8.81
CA LYS A 104 18.81 1.03 -9.89
C LYS A 104 18.19 2.31 -10.48
N ILE A 105 16.90 2.51 -10.30
CA ILE A 105 16.12 3.61 -10.90
C ILE A 105 16.02 4.78 -9.93
N CYS A 106 15.66 4.50 -8.67
CA CYS A 106 15.35 5.53 -7.69
C CYS A 106 16.61 6.22 -7.15
N LYS A 107 16.46 7.51 -6.83
CA LYS A 107 17.51 8.28 -6.13
C LYS A 107 17.90 7.62 -4.79
N PRO A 108 19.14 7.81 -4.29
CA PRO A 108 19.64 7.13 -3.09
C PRO A 108 18.81 7.36 -1.82
N GLU A 109 18.18 8.53 -1.70
CA GLU A 109 17.40 8.96 -0.54
C GLU A 109 15.97 8.38 -0.53
N CYS A 110 15.56 7.71 -1.62
CA CYS A 110 14.22 7.13 -1.71
C CYS A 110 14.02 6.01 -0.70
N VAL A 111 12.99 6.09 0.10
CA VAL A 111 12.62 5.04 1.05
C VAL A 111 11.81 3.96 0.34
N PHE A 112 12.13 2.70 0.59
CA PHE A 112 11.39 1.57 0.05
C PHE A 112 10.47 0.96 1.10
N ALA A 113 9.19 0.84 0.75
CA ALA A 113 8.19 0.23 1.59
C ALA A 113 7.38 -0.83 0.82
N SER A 114 7.05 -1.95 1.46
CA SER A 114 6.16 -2.97 0.89
C SER A 114 4.85 -3.04 1.68
N ASN A 115 3.74 -3.14 0.94
CA ASN A 115 2.41 -3.39 1.50
C ASN A 115 2.11 -4.89 1.65
N THR A 116 3.12 -5.75 1.64
CA THR A 116 2.92 -7.18 1.90
C THR A 116 2.15 -7.41 3.19
N SER A 117 1.32 -8.44 3.20
CA SER A 117 0.53 -8.83 4.38
C SER A 117 1.19 -9.93 5.21
N SER A 118 2.22 -10.60 4.67
CA SER A 118 2.74 -11.84 5.28
C SER A 118 4.21 -12.15 4.97
N LEU A 119 4.77 -11.58 3.89
CA LEU A 119 6.13 -11.89 3.47
C LEU A 119 7.15 -11.12 4.33
N SER A 120 8.32 -11.72 4.52
CA SER A 120 9.42 -11.12 5.30
C SER A 120 9.97 -9.88 4.60
N ILE A 121 9.93 -8.75 5.29
CA ILE A 121 10.55 -7.48 4.86
C ILE A 121 12.06 -7.65 4.75
N THR A 122 12.67 -8.35 5.71
CA THR A 122 14.09 -8.70 5.69
C THR A 122 14.46 -9.46 4.43
N GLU A 123 13.66 -10.46 4.05
CA GLU A 123 13.95 -11.28 2.88
C GLU A 123 13.71 -10.53 1.56
N ILE A 124 12.66 -9.70 1.47
CA ILE A 124 12.42 -8.85 0.30
C ILE A 124 13.59 -7.88 0.11
N GLY A 125 14.08 -7.27 1.21
CA GLY A 125 15.17 -6.29 1.19
C GLY A 125 16.57 -6.88 1.04
N ASN A 126 16.71 -8.22 1.03
CA ASN A 126 18.01 -8.84 0.92
C ASN A 126 18.67 -8.57 -0.44
N GLY A 127 19.88 -8.02 -0.40
CA GLY A 127 20.66 -7.67 -1.59
C GLY A 127 20.40 -6.27 -2.16
N LEU A 128 19.51 -5.49 -1.57
CA LEU A 128 19.29 -4.08 -1.94
C LEU A 128 20.38 -3.18 -1.34
N THR A 129 20.66 -2.05 -2.00
CA THR A 129 21.62 -1.05 -1.52
C THR A 129 21.06 -0.20 -0.38
N ARG A 130 19.75 -0.25 -0.16
CA ARG A 130 19.02 0.51 0.86
C ARG A 130 18.11 -0.38 1.70
N PRO A 131 17.84 -0.01 2.96
CA PRO A 131 16.92 -0.76 3.81
C PRO A 131 15.48 -0.64 3.34
N MET A 132 14.67 -1.64 3.73
CA MET A 132 13.25 -1.67 3.48
C MET A 132 12.43 -1.57 4.75
N VAL A 133 11.21 -1.04 4.62
CA VAL A 133 10.20 -0.96 5.68
C VAL A 133 8.93 -1.66 5.22
N GLY A 134 8.23 -2.35 6.08
CA GLY A 134 6.85 -2.75 5.83
C GLY A 134 5.91 -1.56 6.07
N MET A 135 5.01 -1.29 5.13
CA MET A 135 3.95 -0.28 5.26
C MET A 135 2.62 -0.93 4.89
N HIS A 136 2.09 -1.71 5.83
CA HIS A 136 0.93 -2.56 5.60
C HIS A 136 -0.38 -1.80 5.83
N PHE A 137 -1.06 -1.48 4.73
CA PHE A 137 -2.38 -0.86 4.71
C PHE A 137 -3.49 -1.90 4.77
N PHE A 138 -4.64 -1.49 5.27
CA PHE A 138 -5.85 -2.31 5.33
C PHE A 138 -6.89 -1.86 4.30
N ASN A 139 -7.58 -2.81 3.70
CA ASN A 139 -8.60 -2.53 2.69
C ASN A 139 -9.95 -2.12 3.34
N PRO A 140 -10.60 -1.04 2.91
CA PRO A 140 -10.20 -0.05 1.88
C PRO A 140 -9.17 0.98 2.41
N ALA A 141 -8.01 1.09 1.77
CA ALA A 141 -6.92 1.93 2.25
C ALA A 141 -7.28 3.43 2.46
N PRO A 142 -8.18 4.06 1.68
CA PRO A 142 -8.58 5.44 1.97
C PRO A 142 -9.40 5.59 3.26
N VAL A 143 -10.05 4.53 3.74
CA VAL A 143 -10.99 4.54 4.88
C VAL A 143 -10.33 4.05 6.16
N MET A 144 -9.62 2.93 6.07
CA MET A 144 -8.97 2.31 7.22
C MET A 144 -7.81 3.17 7.71
N LYS A 145 -7.82 3.47 9.01
CA LYS A 145 -6.82 4.37 9.60
C LYS A 145 -5.52 3.68 9.94
N LEU A 146 -5.56 2.42 10.32
CA LEU A 146 -4.38 1.68 10.76
C LEU A 146 -3.39 1.45 9.61
N VAL A 147 -2.12 1.66 9.87
CA VAL A 147 -0.98 1.19 9.08
C VAL A 147 -0.02 0.48 10.02
N GLU A 148 0.23 -0.80 9.79
CA GLU A 148 1.32 -1.49 10.47
C GLU A 148 2.63 -1.10 9.80
N VAL A 149 3.61 -0.67 10.60
CA VAL A 149 4.96 -0.32 10.15
C VAL A 149 5.92 -1.39 10.66
N ILE A 150 6.51 -2.15 9.75
CA ILE A 150 7.31 -3.33 10.08
C ILE A 150 8.78 -3.05 9.79
N ALA A 151 9.62 -3.17 10.83
CA ALA A 151 11.07 -3.14 10.67
C ALA A 151 11.59 -4.56 10.36
N GLY A 152 12.29 -4.72 9.25
CA GLY A 152 13.12 -5.90 8.99
C GLY A 152 14.48 -5.78 9.71
N LEU A 153 15.31 -6.81 9.61
CA LEU A 153 16.62 -6.85 10.31
C LEU A 153 17.56 -5.69 9.92
N ASN A 154 17.49 -5.25 8.67
CA ASN A 154 18.37 -4.19 8.14
C ASN A 154 17.67 -2.81 8.11
N THR A 155 16.42 -2.72 8.59
CA THR A 155 15.68 -1.46 8.62
C THR A 155 16.26 -0.56 9.71
N LYS A 156 16.60 0.67 9.35
CA LYS A 156 17.10 1.64 10.31
C LYS A 156 15.95 2.30 11.08
N PRO A 157 16.16 2.69 12.35
CA PRO A 157 15.14 3.40 13.13
C PRO A 157 14.63 4.67 12.44
N GLU A 158 15.52 5.42 11.76
CA GLU A 158 15.14 6.63 11.04
C GLU A 158 14.18 6.36 9.87
N ASP A 159 14.29 5.23 9.18
CA ASP A 159 13.37 4.86 8.09
C ASP A 159 11.99 4.49 8.64
N VAL A 160 11.94 3.80 9.79
CA VAL A 160 10.68 3.52 10.50
C VAL A 160 9.98 4.81 10.90
N GLU A 161 10.70 5.74 11.53
CA GLU A 161 10.14 7.02 11.96
C GLU A 161 9.71 7.88 10.75
N ALA A 162 10.46 7.86 9.64
CA ALA A 162 10.06 8.53 8.40
C ALA A 162 8.73 7.98 7.87
N VAL A 163 8.56 6.66 7.79
CA VAL A 163 7.33 6.02 7.31
C VAL A 163 6.16 6.26 8.27
N LYS A 164 6.40 6.27 9.59
CA LYS A 164 5.38 6.64 10.58
C LYS A 164 4.90 8.07 10.38
N LYS A 165 5.83 9.02 10.27
CA LYS A 165 5.50 10.43 10.03
C LYS A 165 4.71 10.61 8.73
N ILE A 166 5.14 10.00 7.63
CA ILE A 166 4.41 10.03 6.35
C ILE A 166 3.00 9.44 6.51
N SER A 167 2.87 8.35 7.27
CA SER A 167 1.56 7.75 7.56
C SER A 167 0.64 8.70 8.31
N GLU A 168 1.16 9.43 9.30
CA GLU A 168 0.41 10.44 10.05
C GLU A 168 -0.01 11.61 9.15
N GLU A 169 0.89 12.07 8.28
CA GLU A 169 0.62 13.15 7.33
C GLU A 169 -0.55 12.83 6.39
N ILE A 170 -0.73 11.56 6.00
CA ILE A 170 -1.88 11.11 5.20
C ILE A 170 -3.09 10.68 6.07
N GLY A 171 -3.13 11.09 7.34
CA GLY A 171 -4.25 10.88 8.24
C GLY A 171 -4.41 9.43 8.73
N LYS A 172 -3.32 8.62 8.69
CA LYS A 172 -3.28 7.27 9.23
C LYS A 172 -2.76 7.24 10.66
N THR A 173 -2.99 6.12 11.32
CA THR A 173 -2.45 5.80 12.64
C THR A 173 -1.41 4.71 12.46
N PRO A 174 -0.12 5.06 12.38
CA PRO A 174 0.95 4.07 12.26
C PRO A 174 1.19 3.36 13.60
N VAL A 175 1.34 2.06 13.54
CA VAL A 175 1.73 1.24 14.68
C VAL A 175 2.95 0.42 14.28
N GLN A 176 4.07 0.63 14.97
CA GLN A 176 5.25 -0.18 14.74
C GLN A 176 5.04 -1.58 15.29
N VAL A 177 5.33 -2.58 14.47
CA VAL A 177 5.22 -3.99 14.82
C VAL A 177 6.49 -4.74 14.46
N ASN A 178 6.78 -5.80 15.20
CA ASN A 178 7.92 -6.66 14.89
C ASN A 178 7.62 -7.52 13.65
N GLU A 179 8.65 -7.81 12.88
CA GLU A 179 8.55 -8.72 11.75
C GLU A 179 8.22 -10.13 12.25
N ALA A 180 7.05 -10.62 11.88
CA ALA A 180 6.58 -11.97 12.13
C ALA A 180 5.52 -12.33 11.09
N ALA A 181 5.31 -13.62 10.84
CA ALA A 181 4.28 -14.08 9.90
C ALA A 181 2.89 -13.55 10.27
N GLY A 182 2.27 -12.79 9.36
CA GLY A 182 0.95 -12.18 9.55
C GLY A 182 0.94 -10.94 10.45
N PHE A 183 2.12 -10.43 10.83
CA PHE A 183 2.32 -9.26 11.69
C PHE A 183 1.48 -9.33 12.98
N VAL A 184 0.70 -8.31 13.33
CA VAL A 184 -0.17 -8.36 14.52
C VAL A 184 -1.62 -8.64 14.11
N VAL A 185 -2.18 -7.89 13.18
CA VAL A 185 -3.62 -7.98 12.86
C VAL A 185 -3.96 -9.35 12.27
N ASN A 186 -3.25 -9.81 11.25
CA ASN A 186 -3.55 -11.11 10.63
C ASN A 186 -3.24 -12.28 11.56
N ARG A 187 -2.25 -12.14 12.44
CA ARG A 187 -1.93 -13.15 13.45
C ARG A 187 -3.03 -13.33 14.49
N ILE A 188 -3.84 -12.31 14.74
CA ILE A 188 -5.03 -12.39 15.61
C ILE A 188 -6.26 -12.81 14.79
N LEU A 189 -6.49 -12.13 13.65
CA LEU A 189 -7.70 -12.25 12.87
C LEU A 189 -7.85 -13.63 12.19
N VAL A 190 -6.77 -14.12 11.58
CA VAL A 190 -6.84 -15.40 10.83
C VAL A 190 -7.18 -16.59 11.73
N PRO A 191 -6.55 -16.80 12.90
CA PRO A 191 -6.96 -17.82 13.84
C PRO A 191 -8.41 -17.67 14.33
N MET A 192 -8.84 -16.44 14.60
CA MET A 192 -10.21 -16.15 15.03
C MET A 192 -11.25 -16.53 13.95
N ILE A 193 -10.98 -16.19 12.67
CA ILE A 193 -11.85 -16.60 11.54
C ILE A 193 -11.83 -18.11 11.39
N ASN A 194 -10.67 -18.75 11.51
CA ASN A 194 -10.52 -20.18 11.37
C ASN A 194 -11.28 -20.93 12.47
N GLU A 195 -11.22 -20.45 13.72
CA GLU A 195 -11.99 -21.00 14.82
C GLU A 195 -13.50 -20.83 14.60
N ALA A 196 -13.94 -19.66 14.12
CA ALA A 196 -15.34 -19.43 13.79
C ALA A 196 -15.84 -20.40 12.69
N ALA A 197 -15.03 -20.64 11.66
CA ALA A 197 -15.33 -21.59 10.60
C ALA A 197 -15.37 -23.03 11.14
N PHE A 198 -14.48 -23.39 12.06
CA PHE A 198 -14.47 -24.68 12.72
C PHE A 198 -15.73 -24.91 13.55
N ILE A 199 -16.12 -23.94 14.38
CA ILE A 199 -17.36 -23.99 15.18
C ILE A 199 -18.57 -24.15 14.27
N LEU A 200 -18.63 -23.41 13.16
CA LEU A 200 -19.73 -23.53 12.18
C LEU A 200 -19.76 -24.94 11.55
N SER A 201 -18.59 -25.52 11.21
CA SER A 201 -18.50 -26.84 10.61
C SER A 201 -18.96 -27.96 11.54
N LEU A 202 -18.89 -27.76 12.86
CA LEU A 202 -19.36 -28.67 13.88
C LEU A 202 -20.87 -28.58 14.13
N ILE A 203 -21.62 -27.77 13.39
CA ILE A 203 -23.09 -27.55 13.50
C ILE A 203 -23.52 -27.03 14.88
N HIS A 204 -22.59 -26.52 15.68
CA HIS A 204 -22.93 -26.01 17.01
C HIS A 204 -23.54 -24.61 17.03
N ILE A 205 -23.47 -23.87 15.94
CA ILE A 205 -23.98 -22.50 15.88
C ILE A 205 -24.52 -22.22 14.49
N SER A 206 -25.74 -21.81 14.45
CA SER A 206 -26.49 -21.27 13.34
C SER A 206 -27.07 -22.27 12.34
N GLU A 207 -28.15 -22.89 12.75
CA GLU A 207 -29.24 -22.92 11.79
C GLU A 207 -29.73 -21.48 11.58
N PRO A 208 -29.91 -21.02 10.34
CA PRO A 208 -30.54 -19.73 10.12
C PRO A 208 -31.90 -19.77 10.83
N THR A 209 -32.07 -18.91 11.77
CA THR A 209 -33.40 -18.65 12.38
C THR A 209 -34.35 -18.34 11.24
N ARG A 210 -35.24 -19.25 10.97
CA ARG A 210 -36.36 -19.07 10.03
C ARG A 210 -37.32 -18.00 10.54
#